data_efbb6b7ddaae099726c077f37fedb5e6
#
_entry.id   efbb6b7ddaae099726c077f37fedb5e6
#
_cell.length_a   1.000
_cell.length_b   1.000
_cell.length_c   1.000
_cell.angle_alpha   90.00
_cell.angle_beta   90.00
_cell.angle_gamma   90.00
#
_symmetry.space_group_name_H-M   'P 1'
#
loop_
_entity.id
_entity.type
_entity.pdbx_description
1 polymer ?
#
loop_
_entity_poly.entity_id
_entity_poly.type
_entity_poly.pdbx_seq_one_letter_code
_entity_poly.pdbx_strand_id
1 'polypeptide(L)'
;MRKKAQELILENVEIEAVAAEGKALAHVEGAVVFVQFAVPGDIVDIKVCKKKKNYMEGFILRMVKPSPHRLEPFCKHFGVCGGCKWQPLPYEMQIAAKQQQVEDQLVRIGHLQVPEIQAILPSEKTECYRNKLEFTFSNRRWLLDGEDSESIDEVHRQGLGFHVGRFFDKVVDIEECHLQSEPSNAIRNFIREYAFSHGLPFFDIRNHEGYLRNLIIRSNEKGELMLTLVFWKEDAEARCALLDALIAKFPQIKSLYYVINGKMNDSIADQECLLYYGADAIWEQMEQLRFKIGPKSFFQTNTAQACRLYSLARDFAQLSGKEVVYDLYTGTGTIAQYISASASKVIGIEYVEDAIADARINAAANGIDNCEFFAGDMKDILTDAFVERHGRPDVVILDPPRAGIHPDVARVILNAAPERMVYVSCNPASQARDLAIFCDSENKGPYSYEITAVRPVDMFPHTHHVENVVALRRVLKKNC
;
A
#
# COMPACT_ATOMS: atom_id res chain seq x y z
N MET A 1 -29.35 -10.27 32.23
CA MET A 1 -29.21 -11.24 31.13
C MET A 1 -29.39 -10.48 29.80
N ARG A 2 -28.33 -10.25 29.01
CA ARG A 2 -28.48 -9.75 27.64
C ARG A 2 -29.17 -10.85 26.83
N LYS A 3 -30.36 -10.57 26.22
CA LYS A 3 -31.00 -11.48 25.26
C LYS A 3 -29.94 -11.79 24.18
N LYS A 4 -29.63 -13.07 23.95
CA LYS A 4 -28.88 -13.50 22.76
C LYS A 4 -29.63 -12.94 21.56
N ALA A 5 -29.00 -12.03 20.82
CA ALA A 5 -29.56 -11.57 19.56
C ALA A 5 -29.75 -12.80 18.67
N GLN A 6 -30.93 -12.97 18.10
CA GLN A 6 -31.24 -14.07 17.19
C GLN A 6 -30.27 -13.97 16.01
N GLU A 7 -29.50 -15.00 15.75
CA GLU A 7 -28.57 -15.03 14.61
C GLU A 7 -29.40 -14.94 13.31
N LEU A 8 -29.11 -13.96 12.50
CA LEU A 8 -29.76 -13.79 11.19
C LEU A 8 -28.94 -14.53 10.15
N ILE A 9 -29.54 -15.56 9.56
CA ILE A 9 -28.97 -16.35 8.46
C ILE A 9 -29.83 -16.07 7.22
N LEU A 10 -29.17 -15.75 6.11
CA LEU A 10 -29.77 -15.62 4.79
C LEU A 10 -29.39 -16.85 3.98
N GLU A 11 -30.36 -17.62 3.52
CA GLU A 11 -30.12 -18.89 2.84
C GLU A 11 -30.19 -18.76 1.32
N ASN A 12 -29.35 -19.54 0.61
CA ASN A 12 -29.32 -19.66 -0.84
C ASN A 12 -29.20 -18.32 -1.59
N VAL A 13 -28.36 -17.42 -1.07
CA VAL A 13 -28.12 -16.10 -1.65
C VAL A 13 -27.13 -16.23 -2.80
N GLU A 14 -27.53 -15.75 -3.99
CA GLU A 14 -26.63 -15.64 -5.15
C GLU A 14 -25.80 -14.36 -5.05
N ILE A 15 -24.50 -14.48 -5.23
CA ILE A 15 -23.56 -13.35 -5.26
C ILE A 15 -23.53 -12.74 -6.65
N GLU A 16 -23.84 -11.45 -6.74
CA GLU A 16 -24.07 -10.76 -8.03
C GLU A 16 -22.81 -10.11 -8.58
N ALA A 17 -22.02 -9.43 -7.72
CA ALA A 17 -20.88 -8.63 -8.17
C ALA A 17 -19.78 -8.51 -7.11
N VAL A 18 -18.62 -8.03 -7.56
CA VAL A 18 -17.56 -7.55 -6.66
C VAL A 18 -17.88 -6.13 -6.22
N ALA A 19 -17.67 -5.84 -4.94
CA ALA A 19 -17.88 -4.53 -4.33
C ALA A 19 -16.57 -3.90 -3.86
N ALA A 20 -16.66 -2.65 -3.41
CA ALA A 20 -15.53 -1.95 -2.80
C ALA A 20 -14.95 -2.70 -1.58
N GLU A 21 -13.72 -2.37 -1.21
CA GLU A 21 -12.98 -2.95 -0.08
C GLU A 21 -12.77 -4.48 -0.16
N GLY A 22 -12.85 -5.05 -1.35
CA GLY A 22 -12.60 -6.47 -1.56
C GLY A 22 -13.75 -7.39 -1.16
N LYS A 23 -14.93 -6.86 -0.89
CA LYS A 23 -16.15 -7.61 -0.62
C LYS A 23 -16.87 -7.97 -1.93
N ALA A 24 -17.74 -8.95 -1.88
CA ALA A 24 -18.74 -9.18 -2.90
C ALA A 24 -20.11 -8.67 -2.42
N LEU A 25 -21.06 -8.50 -3.31
CA LEU A 25 -22.41 -8.03 -2.97
C LEU A 25 -23.50 -8.94 -3.54
N ALA A 26 -24.60 -8.95 -2.84
CA ALA A 26 -25.87 -9.52 -3.25
C ALA A 26 -27.02 -8.60 -2.81
N HIS A 27 -28.21 -8.77 -3.39
CA HIS A 27 -29.43 -8.12 -2.94
C HIS A 27 -30.38 -9.15 -2.33
N VAL A 28 -30.85 -8.88 -1.12
CA VAL A 28 -31.82 -9.73 -0.44
C VAL A 28 -32.96 -8.82 0.08
N GLU A 29 -34.18 -9.07 -0.37
CA GLU A 29 -35.38 -8.28 0.02
C GLU A 29 -35.20 -6.75 -0.12
N GLY A 30 -34.47 -6.32 -1.16
CA GLY A 30 -34.20 -4.90 -1.43
C GLY A 30 -33.06 -4.30 -0.62
N ALA A 31 -32.39 -5.05 0.24
CA ALA A 31 -31.23 -4.61 0.98
C ALA A 31 -29.94 -5.17 0.35
N VAL A 32 -28.88 -4.33 0.32
CA VAL A 32 -27.55 -4.76 -0.10
C VAL A 32 -26.89 -5.58 1.00
N VAL A 33 -26.32 -6.73 0.64
CA VAL A 33 -25.55 -7.61 1.54
C VAL A 33 -24.11 -7.71 1.06
N PHE A 34 -23.16 -7.26 1.87
CA PHE A 34 -21.73 -7.39 1.58
C PHE A 34 -21.18 -8.66 2.21
N VAL A 35 -20.48 -9.46 1.40
CA VAL A 35 -19.95 -10.77 1.79
C VAL A 35 -18.45 -10.84 1.52
N GLN A 36 -17.67 -11.31 2.49
CA GLN A 36 -16.23 -11.50 2.32
C GLN A 36 -15.93 -12.82 1.61
N PHE A 37 -14.87 -12.84 0.79
CA PHE A 37 -14.33 -14.04 0.12
C PHE A 37 -15.32 -14.77 -0.81
N ALA A 38 -16.41 -14.13 -1.18
CA ALA A 38 -17.35 -14.62 -2.17
C ALA A 38 -16.95 -14.19 -3.59
N VAL A 39 -17.36 -14.98 -4.57
CA VAL A 39 -17.13 -14.76 -6.00
C VAL A 39 -18.49 -14.61 -6.70
N PRO A 40 -18.67 -13.69 -7.64
CA PRO A 40 -19.90 -13.58 -8.40
C PRO A 40 -20.33 -14.93 -9.02
N GLY A 41 -21.62 -15.29 -8.83
CA GLY A 41 -22.16 -16.58 -9.20
C GLY A 41 -22.07 -17.67 -8.12
N ASP A 42 -21.42 -17.41 -6.96
CA ASP A 42 -21.57 -18.28 -5.80
C ASP A 42 -23.00 -18.25 -5.28
N ILE A 43 -23.55 -19.40 -4.88
CA ILE A 43 -24.78 -19.48 -4.08
C ILE A 43 -24.36 -19.90 -2.67
N VAL A 44 -24.67 -19.06 -1.67
CA VAL A 44 -24.17 -19.22 -0.30
C VAL A 44 -25.25 -18.97 0.76
N ASP A 45 -25.10 -19.63 1.91
CA ASP A 45 -25.77 -19.21 3.12
C ASP A 45 -24.88 -18.21 3.85
N ILE A 46 -25.46 -17.05 4.24
CA ILE A 46 -24.72 -15.95 4.82
C ILE A 46 -25.13 -15.78 6.29
N LYS A 47 -24.15 -15.77 7.18
CA LYS A 47 -24.35 -15.34 8.57
C LYS A 47 -24.13 -13.83 8.64
N VAL A 48 -25.20 -13.08 8.95
CA VAL A 48 -25.14 -11.61 9.08
C VAL A 48 -24.48 -11.25 10.41
N CYS A 49 -23.40 -10.48 10.33
CA CYS A 49 -22.65 -10.00 11.50
C CYS A 49 -22.92 -8.52 11.81
N LYS A 50 -23.43 -7.76 10.83
CA LYS A 50 -23.79 -6.36 11.00
C LYS A 50 -25.01 -6.01 10.13
N LYS A 51 -26.03 -5.37 10.75
CA LYS A 51 -27.22 -4.90 10.05
C LYS A 51 -27.39 -3.40 10.27
N LYS A 52 -27.47 -2.66 9.18
CA LYS A 52 -27.78 -1.22 9.12
C LYS A 52 -29.09 -1.02 8.37
N LYS A 53 -29.58 0.22 8.32
CA LYS A 53 -30.85 0.54 7.65
C LYS A 53 -30.85 0.15 6.17
N ASN A 54 -29.73 0.39 5.46
CA ASN A 54 -29.66 0.26 4.01
C ASN A 54 -28.76 -0.88 3.54
N TYR A 55 -28.02 -1.55 4.44
CA TYR A 55 -27.14 -2.64 4.08
C TYR A 55 -26.88 -3.61 5.24
N MET A 56 -26.45 -4.80 4.90
CA MET A 56 -25.96 -5.84 5.81
C MET A 56 -24.53 -6.22 5.46
N GLU A 57 -23.76 -6.70 6.44
CA GLU A 57 -22.48 -7.34 6.23
C GLU A 57 -22.51 -8.73 6.86
N GLY A 58 -21.96 -9.70 6.14
CA GLY A 58 -21.92 -11.08 6.58
C GLY A 58 -20.71 -11.84 6.04
N PHE A 59 -20.62 -13.09 6.42
CA PHE A 59 -19.63 -14.02 5.92
C PHE A 59 -20.32 -15.31 5.50
N ILE A 60 -19.66 -16.07 4.62
CA ILE A 60 -20.18 -17.36 4.13
C ILE A 60 -20.23 -18.33 5.30
N LEU A 61 -21.43 -18.80 5.63
CA LEU A 61 -21.64 -19.86 6.60
C LEU A 61 -21.51 -21.23 5.94
N ARG A 62 -22.06 -21.36 4.73
CA ARG A 62 -22.02 -22.57 3.92
C ARG A 62 -21.98 -22.21 2.45
N MET A 63 -21.11 -22.86 1.69
CA MET A 63 -21.14 -22.84 0.24
C MET A 63 -22.18 -23.83 -0.23
N VAL A 64 -23.25 -23.34 -0.85
CA VAL A 64 -24.33 -24.17 -1.41
C VAL A 64 -23.94 -24.65 -2.79
N LYS A 65 -23.49 -23.72 -3.66
CA LYS A 65 -22.99 -23.99 -4.99
C LYS A 65 -21.89 -22.98 -5.34
N PRO A 66 -20.66 -23.45 -5.62
CA PRO A 66 -19.60 -22.56 -6.04
C PRO A 66 -19.88 -22.03 -7.46
N SER A 67 -19.44 -20.79 -7.70
CA SER A 67 -19.40 -20.18 -9.03
C SER A 67 -18.53 -21.01 -9.98
N PRO A 68 -18.88 -21.13 -11.27
CA PRO A 68 -18.01 -21.77 -12.26
C PRO A 68 -16.69 -21.01 -12.47
N HIS A 69 -16.62 -19.75 -12.03
CA HIS A 69 -15.41 -18.92 -12.09
C HIS A 69 -14.55 -18.99 -10.83
N ARG A 70 -15.04 -19.64 -9.77
CA ARG A 70 -14.31 -19.72 -8.51
C ARG A 70 -13.05 -20.57 -8.65
N LEU A 71 -11.91 -20.00 -8.28
CA LEU A 71 -10.63 -20.70 -8.18
C LEU A 71 -10.38 -21.22 -6.76
N GLU A 72 -9.63 -22.30 -6.64
CA GLU A 72 -9.10 -22.72 -5.35
C GLU A 72 -7.96 -21.78 -4.95
N PRO A 73 -7.97 -21.17 -3.76
CA PRO A 73 -6.88 -20.33 -3.30
C PRO A 73 -5.56 -21.12 -3.20
N PHE A 74 -4.50 -20.59 -3.80
CA PHE A 74 -3.18 -21.23 -3.76
C PHE A 74 -2.49 -21.12 -2.38
N CYS A 75 -2.88 -20.15 -1.57
CA CYS A 75 -2.33 -19.91 -0.25
C CYS A 75 -3.15 -20.61 0.84
N LYS A 76 -2.55 -21.51 1.59
CA LYS A 76 -3.21 -22.21 2.71
C LYS A 76 -3.69 -21.31 3.85
N HIS A 77 -3.17 -20.08 3.93
CA HIS A 77 -3.59 -19.08 4.92
C HIS A 77 -4.68 -18.15 4.43
N PHE A 78 -5.18 -18.35 3.19
CA PHE A 78 -6.25 -17.53 2.65
C PHE A 78 -7.53 -17.63 3.50
N GLY A 79 -8.24 -16.52 3.65
CA GLY A 79 -9.47 -16.45 4.45
C GLY A 79 -9.22 -16.15 5.94
N VAL A 80 -8.04 -16.45 6.46
CA VAL A 80 -7.63 -16.16 7.83
C VAL A 80 -6.62 -15.01 7.87
N CYS A 81 -5.58 -15.07 7.05
CA CYS A 81 -4.61 -14.00 6.88
C CYS A 81 -5.28 -12.72 6.34
N GLY A 82 -4.97 -11.57 6.95
CA GLY A 82 -5.52 -10.27 6.57
C GLY A 82 -5.05 -9.70 5.23
N GLY A 83 -4.08 -10.34 4.55
CA GLY A 83 -3.44 -9.83 3.34
C GLY A 83 -4.32 -9.92 2.08
N CYS A 84 -4.32 -11.07 1.43
CA CYS A 84 -5.07 -11.30 0.20
C CYS A 84 -6.58 -11.34 0.43
N LYS A 85 -7.35 -10.84 -0.55
CA LYS A 85 -8.83 -10.83 -0.51
C LYS A 85 -9.46 -11.58 -1.67
N TRP A 86 -8.75 -11.73 -2.80
CA TRP A 86 -9.31 -12.13 -4.08
C TRP A 86 -8.62 -13.34 -4.72
N GLN A 87 -7.93 -14.20 -3.97
CA GLN A 87 -7.36 -15.42 -4.55
C GLN A 87 -8.38 -16.35 -5.22
N PRO A 88 -9.66 -16.47 -4.70
CA PRO A 88 -10.67 -17.26 -5.39
C PRO A 88 -11.19 -16.61 -6.67
N LEU A 89 -10.88 -15.33 -6.93
CA LEU A 89 -11.36 -14.59 -8.09
C LEU A 89 -10.30 -14.65 -9.23
N PRO A 90 -10.62 -15.09 -10.44
CA PRO A 90 -9.71 -15.05 -11.58
C PRO A 90 -9.11 -13.66 -11.79
N TYR A 91 -7.86 -13.59 -12.21
CA TYR A 91 -7.14 -12.32 -12.31
C TYR A 91 -7.82 -11.32 -13.25
N GLU A 92 -8.37 -11.79 -14.35
CA GLU A 92 -9.14 -10.98 -15.31
C GLU A 92 -10.36 -10.32 -14.63
N MET A 93 -11.03 -11.05 -13.72
CA MET A 93 -12.15 -10.50 -12.95
C MET A 93 -11.67 -9.52 -11.86
N GLN A 94 -10.47 -9.74 -11.29
CA GLN A 94 -9.88 -8.78 -10.34
C GLN A 94 -9.61 -7.43 -11.01
N ILE A 95 -8.98 -7.42 -12.18
CA ILE A 95 -8.69 -6.19 -12.93
C ILE A 95 -9.95 -5.52 -13.44
N ALA A 96 -10.95 -6.28 -13.90
CA ALA A 96 -12.25 -5.74 -14.28
C ALA A 96 -12.97 -5.06 -13.10
N ALA A 97 -12.93 -5.68 -11.91
CA ALA A 97 -13.51 -5.08 -10.70
C ALA A 97 -12.77 -3.79 -10.28
N LYS A 98 -11.45 -3.73 -10.44
CA LYS A 98 -10.67 -2.50 -10.17
C LYS A 98 -10.97 -1.40 -11.17
N GLN A 99 -11.10 -1.75 -12.45
CA GLN A 99 -11.55 -0.83 -13.50
C GLN A 99 -12.91 -0.21 -13.16
N GLN A 100 -13.88 -1.06 -12.83
CA GLN A 100 -15.24 -0.63 -12.45
C GLN A 100 -15.24 0.24 -11.18
N GLN A 101 -14.40 -0.11 -10.20
CA GLN A 101 -14.27 0.70 -8.97
C GLN A 101 -13.82 2.13 -9.28
N VAL A 102 -12.85 2.31 -10.18
CA VAL A 102 -12.38 3.65 -10.58
C VAL A 102 -13.50 4.40 -11.31
N GLU A 103 -14.18 3.76 -12.26
CA GLU A 103 -15.29 4.34 -12.99
C GLU A 103 -16.42 4.80 -12.04
N ASP A 104 -16.84 3.93 -11.12
CA ASP A 104 -17.89 4.25 -10.15
C ASP A 104 -17.51 5.44 -9.26
N GLN A 105 -16.26 5.51 -8.80
CA GLN A 105 -15.78 6.61 -7.95
C GLN A 105 -15.71 7.94 -8.71
N LEU A 106 -15.20 7.93 -9.92
CA LEU A 106 -15.04 9.18 -10.67
C LEU A 106 -16.37 9.66 -11.27
N VAL A 107 -17.14 8.77 -11.90
CA VAL A 107 -18.32 9.14 -12.68
C VAL A 107 -19.58 9.16 -11.81
N ARG A 108 -19.88 8.07 -11.09
CA ARG A 108 -21.16 7.93 -10.37
C ARG A 108 -21.17 8.67 -9.04
N ILE A 109 -20.05 8.63 -8.29
CA ILE A 109 -19.97 9.23 -6.96
C ILE A 109 -19.37 10.64 -7.03
N GLY A 110 -18.30 10.81 -7.81
CA GLY A 110 -17.62 12.09 -8.01
C GLY A 110 -18.32 13.02 -8.97
N HIS A 111 -19.28 12.51 -9.78
CA HIS A 111 -20.01 13.27 -10.81
C HIS A 111 -19.08 14.02 -11.77
N LEU A 112 -17.88 13.49 -12.00
CA LEU A 112 -16.88 14.11 -12.86
C LEU A 112 -17.17 13.83 -14.33
N GLN A 113 -16.85 14.80 -15.18
CA GLN A 113 -16.78 14.61 -16.62
C GLN A 113 -15.42 14.03 -16.96
N VAL A 114 -15.38 12.77 -17.34
CA VAL A 114 -14.14 12.06 -17.69
C VAL A 114 -14.20 11.59 -19.14
N PRO A 115 -13.06 11.58 -19.86
CA PRO A 115 -13.00 10.89 -21.17
C PRO A 115 -13.18 9.38 -20.98
N GLU A 116 -13.16 8.63 -22.06
CA GLU A 116 -13.10 7.17 -21.99
C GLU A 116 -11.92 6.74 -21.08
N ILE A 117 -12.24 5.98 -20.03
CA ILE A 117 -11.24 5.45 -19.10
C ILE A 117 -10.46 4.35 -19.82
N GLN A 118 -9.15 4.56 -19.95
CA GLN A 118 -8.28 3.57 -20.58
C GLN A 118 -8.31 2.24 -19.83
N ALA A 119 -8.09 1.14 -20.56
CA ALA A 119 -8.02 -0.19 -19.95
C ALA A 119 -6.96 -0.22 -18.84
N ILE A 120 -7.32 -0.80 -17.69
CA ILE A 120 -6.44 -0.94 -16.55
C ILE A 120 -5.11 -1.58 -16.95
N LEU A 121 -4.01 -1.05 -16.44
CA LEU A 121 -2.68 -1.61 -16.65
C LEU A 121 -2.48 -2.80 -15.70
N PRO A 122 -2.51 -4.06 -16.20
CA PRO A 122 -2.40 -5.24 -15.35
C PRO A 122 -0.97 -5.42 -14.83
N SER A 123 -0.81 -6.09 -13.70
CA SER A 123 0.50 -6.56 -13.23
C SER A 123 0.94 -7.78 -14.03
N GLU A 124 2.21 -7.83 -14.43
CA GLU A 124 2.77 -8.98 -15.13
C GLU A 124 2.93 -10.19 -14.21
N LYS A 125 3.27 -9.93 -12.94
CA LYS A 125 3.38 -10.96 -11.91
C LYS A 125 2.23 -10.79 -10.92
N THR A 126 1.54 -11.86 -10.61
CA THR A 126 0.50 -11.91 -9.58
C THR A 126 1.01 -12.47 -8.26
N GLU A 127 2.16 -13.17 -8.29
CA GLU A 127 2.87 -13.70 -7.14
C GLU A 127 4.32 -13.22 -7.14
N CYS A 128 5.00 -13.31 -6.00
CA CYS A 128 6.41 -12.91 -5.82
C CYS A 128 6.73 -11.48 -6.31
N TYR A 129 5.75 -10.58 -6.26
CA TYR A 129 5.91 -9.22 -6.75
C TYR A 129 6.32 -8.22 -5.65
N ARG A 130 6.17 -8.59 -4.36
CA ARG A 130 6.49 -7.68 -3.26
C ARG A 130 7.97 -7.69 -2.93
N ASN A 131 8.54 -6.51 -2.86
CA ASN A 131 9.90 -6.28 -2.39
C ASN A 131 9.98 -6.00 -0.88
N LYS A 132 8.82 -5.89 -0.17
CA LYS A 132 8.77 -5.68 1.28
C LYS A 132 7.59 -6.44 1.88
N LEU A 133 7.89 -7.19 2.96
CA LEU A 133 6.89 -7.71 3.91
C LEU A 133 7.31 -7.37 5.34
N GLU A 134 6.31 -7.15 6.18
CA GLU A 134 6.46 -6.88 7.59
C GLU A 134 5.62 -7.88 8.39
N PHE A 135 6.27 -8.67 9.23
CA PHE A 135 5.67 -9.71 10.04
C PHE A 135 5.67 -9.33 11.50
N THR A 136 4.63 -9.72 12.21
CA THR A 136 4.47 -9.47 13.64
C THR A 136 4.71 -10.76 14.42
N PHE A 137 5.50 -10.67 15.48
CA PHE A 137 5.59 -11.70 16.51
C PHE A 137 4.48 -11.49 17.55
N SER A 138 3.75 -12.53 17.87
CA SER A 138 2.70 -12.47 18.90
C SER A 138 2.67 -13.75 19.73
N ASN A 139 2.50 -13.61 21.03
CA ASN A 139 2.21 -14.74 21.93
C ASN A 139 0.75 -15.23 21.83
N ARG A 140 -0.03 -14.67 20.88
CA ARG A 140 -1.45 -14.98 20.64
C ARG A 140 -1.68 -15.41 19.20
N ARG A 141 -1.15 -16.58 18.86
CA ARG A 141 -1.40 -17.19 17.55
C ARG A 141 -2.90 -17.43 17.36
N TRP A 142 -3.38 -17.13 16.16
CA TRP A 142 -4.72 -17.57 15.74
C TRP A 142 -4.75 -19.08 15.62
N LEU A 143 -5.68 -19.72 16.31
CA LEU A 143 -5.91 -21.15 16.22
C LEU A 143 -6.80 -21.46 15.02
N LEU A 144 -6.41 -22.45 14.24
CA LEU A 144 -7.18 -22.94 13.11
C LEU A 144 -8.32 -23.85 13.58
N ASP A 145 -9.31 -24.06 12.72
CA ASP A 145 -10.43 -24.96 13.02
C ASP A 145 -9.91 -26.37 13.30
N GLY A 146 -10.34 -26.92 14.42
CA GLY A 146 -9.92 -28.25 14.90
C GLY A 146 -8.72 -28.24 15.87
N GLU A 147 -8.05 -27.11 16.09
CA GLU A 147 -7.04 -26.98 17.15
C GLU A 147 -7.71 -26.72 18.51
N ASP A 148 -7.39 -27.55 19.50
CA ASP A 148 -7.89 -27.38 20.87
C ASP A 148 -6.99 -26.43 21.66
N SER A 149 -7.55 -25.30 22.11
CA SER A 149 -6.82 -24.29 22.89
C SER A 149 -6.27 -24.81 24.23
N GLU A 150 -6.83 -25.88 24.79
CA GLU A 150 -6.39 -26.44 26.08
C GLU A 150 -5.19 -27.39 25.92
N SER A 151 -5.04 -28.00 24.75
CA SER A 151 -3.96 -28.96 24.46
C SER A 151 -2.68 -28.29 23.91
N ILE A 152 -2.71 -27.02 23.52
CA ILE A 152 -1.57 -26.31 22.95
C ILE A 152 -0.73 -25.69 24.06
N ASP A 153 0.56 -26.04 24.10
CA ASP A 153 1.52 -25.46 25.04
C ASP A 153 1.82 -23.97 24.73
N GLU A 154 2.48 -23.30 25.67
CA GLU A 154 2.77 -21.86 25.57
C GLU A 154 3.65 -21.52 24.34
N VAL A 155 4.57 -22.40 23.95
CA VAL A 155 5.45 -22.19 22.80
C VAL A 155 4.64 -22.20 21.51
N HIS A 156 3.76 -23.18 21.35
CA HIS A 156 2.93 -23.29 20.14
C HIS A 156 1.75 -22.31 20.12
N ARG A 157 1.54 -21.53 21.17
CA ARG A 157 0.64 -20.36 21.18
C ARG A 157 1.28 -19.10 20.57
N GLN A 158 2.58 -19.13 20.33
CA GLN A 158 3.29 -18.04 19.66
C GLN A 158 3.19 -18.17 18.14
N GLY A 159 3.10 -17.05 17.44
CA GLY A 159 3.03 -17.03 15.98
C GLY A 159 3.79 -15.85 15.38
N LEU A 160 4.41 -16.09 14.22
CA LEU A 160 5.09 -15.09 13.43
C LEU A 160 4.42 -14.96 12.06
N GLY A 161 3.77 -13.84 11.81
CA GLY A 161 3.08 -13.64 10.55
C GLY A 161 2.26 -12.36 10.49
N PHE A 162 1.00 -12.46 10.05
CA PHE A 162 0.15 -11.30 9.84
C PHE A 162 -1.05 -11.29 10.77
N HIS A 163 -1.51 -10.09 11.12
CA HIS A 163 -2.73 -9.95 11.93
C HIS A 163 -3.94 -10.55 11.23
N VAL A 164 -4.78 -11.21 12.01
CA VAL A 164 -6.12 -11.64 11.58
C VAL A 164 -7.00 -10.40 11.42
N GLY A 165 -7.75 -10.34 10.33
CA GLY A 165 -8.69 -9.25 10.13
C GLY A 165 -9.62 -9.06 11.35
N ARG A 166 -9.76 -7.81 11.84
CA ARG A 166 -10.56 -7.39 13.01
C ARG A 166 -9.95 -7.69 14.40
N PHE A 167 -8.81 -8.35 14.48
CA PHE A 167 -8.13 -8.62 15.75
C PHE A 167 -6.75 -7.98 15.76
N PHE A 168 -6.54 -7.02 16.66
CA PHE A 168 -5.27 -6.30 16.76
C PHE A 168 -4.19 -7.12 17.50
N ASP A 169 -4.58 -8.12 18.27
CA ASP A 169 -3.70 -8.90 19.15
C ASP A 169 -3.49 -10.35 18.69
N LYS A 170 -4.12 -10.74 17.58
CA LYS A 170 -4.01 -12.11 17.05
C LYS A 170 -3.30 -12.15 15.72
N VAL A 171 -2.35 -13.04 15.61
CA VAL A 171 -1.50 -13.23 14.43
C VAL A 171 -1.69 -14.64 13.88
N VAL A 172 -1.88 -14.74 12.58
CA VAL A 172 -1.78 -16.03 11.87
C VAL A 172 -0.30 -16.37 11.79
N ASP A 173 0.08 -17.54 12.29
CA ASP A 173 1.43 -18.07 12.08
C ASP A 173 1.58 -18.47 10.62
N ILE A 174 2.42 -17.75 9.88
CA ILE A 174 2.57 -17.94 8.44
C ILE A 174 3.74 -18.87 8.17
N GLU A 175 3.48 -19.98 7.51
CA GLU A 175 4.54 -20.88 7.04
C GLU A 175 5.04 -20.52 5.64
N GLU A 176 4.14 -20.01 4.80
CA GLU A 176 4.44 -19.62 3.43
C GLU A 176 3.62 -18.40 3.02
N CYS A 177 4.27 -17.42 2.40
CA CYS A 177 3.63 -16.27 1.77
C CYS A 177 4.12 -16.17 0.32
N HIS A 178 3.19 -16.25 -0.63
CA HIS A 178 3.50 -16.25 -2.06
C HIS A 178 3.71 -14.85 -2.65
N LEU A 179 3.62 -13.80 -1.83
CA LEU A 179 3.74 -12.42 -2.33
C LEU A 179 5.18 -11.92 -2.42
N GLN A 180 6.11 -12.53 -1.70
CA GLN A 180 7.54 -12.19 -1.74
C GLN A 180 8.35 -13.44 -2.11
N SER A 181 9.40 -13.24 -2.91
CA SER A 181 10.29 -14.33 -3.35
C SER A 181 11.08 -14.92 -2.19
N GLU A 182 11.53 -16.16 -2.37
CA GLU A 182 12.52 -16.76 -1.47
C GLU A 182 13.84 -15.93 -1.48
N PRO A 183 14.56 -15.92 -0.35
CA PRO A 183 14.39 -16.74 0.85
C PRO A 183 13.53 -16.13 1.98
N SER A 184 12.56 -15.28 1.66
CA SER A 184 11.72 -14.60 2.68
C SER A 184 11.02 -15.59 3.63
N ASN A 185 10.41 -16.65 3.08
CA ASN A 185 9.78 -17.69 3.90
C ASN A 185 10.81 -18.47 4.73
N ALA A 186 11.94 -18.84 4.11
CA ALA A 186 13.01 -19.55 4.81
C ALA A 186 13.58 -18.74 5.98
N ILE A 187 13.76 -17.42 5.81
CA ILE A 187 14.23 -16.52 6.88
C ILE A 187 13.22 -16.44 8.01
N ARG A 188 11.95 -16.18 7.70
CA ARG A 188 10.89 -16.10 8.72
C ARG A 188 10.77 -17.39 9.52
N ASN A 189 10.72 -18.54 8.84
CA ASN A 189 10.62 -19.84 9.48
C ASN A 189 11.87 -20.15 10.34
N PHE A 190 13.06 -19.82 9.86
CA PHE A 190 14.28 -19.96 10.62
C PHE A 190 14.25 -19.13 11.93
N ILE A 191 13.83 -17.87 11.85
CA ILE A 191 13.75 -17.01 13.05
C ILE A 191 12.76 -17.57 14.05
N ARG A 192 11.59 -18.06 13.61
CA ARG A 192 10.60 -18.70 14.46
C ARG A 192 11.17 -19.94 15.17
N GLU A 193 11.78 -20.84 14.44
CA GLU A 193 12.38 -22.08 14.97
C GLU A 193 13.54 -21.79 15.93
N TYR A 194 14.38 -20.80 15.57
CA TYR A 194 15.45 -20.33 16.44
C TYR A 194 14.90 -19.80 17.76
N ALA A 195 13.88 -18.96 17.70
CA ALA A 195 13.26 -18.39 18.89
C ALA A 195 12.66 -19.48 19.80
N PHE A 196 11.98 -20.46 19.22
CA PHE A 196 11.43 -21.58 19.99
C PHE A 196 12.52 -22.41 20.67
N SER A 197 13.57 -22.75 19.94
CA SER A 197 14.68 -23.59 20.47
C SER A 197 15.51 -22.87 21.53
N HIS A 198 15.55 -21.53 21.54
CA HIS A 198 16.31 -20.72 22.49
C HIS A 198 15.43 -20.02 23.54
N GLY A 199 14.14 -20.31 23.57
CA GLY A 199 13.21 -19.74 24.55
C GLY A 199 13.05 -18.23 24.45
N LEU A 200 13.18 -17.64 23.25
CA LEU A 200 12.98 -16.20 23.03
C LEU A 200 11.47 -15.91 22.95
N PRO A 201 10.89 -15.16 23.93
CA PRO A 201 9.47 -14.93 23.96
C PRO A 201 9.01 -13.94 22.90
N PHE A 202 7.87 -14.19 22.27
CA PHE A 202 7.23 -13.25 21.36
C PHE A 202 6.47 -12.18 22.15
N PHE A 203 6.30 -11.01 21.53
CA PHE A 203 5.69 -9.86 22.16
C PHE A 203 4.22 -10.07 22.49
N ASP A 204 3.83 -9.76 23.74
CA ASP A 204 2.44 -9.65 24.17
C ASP A 204 1.99 -8.19 24.11
N ILE A 205 1.19 -7.85 23.11
CA ILE A 205 0.69 -6.49 22.91
C ILE A 205 -0.29 -6.03 23.99
N ARG A 206 -0.87 -6.95 24.79
CA ARG A 206 -1.81 -6.60 25.88
C ARG A 206 -1.10 -6.31 27.18
N ASN A 207 -0.09 -7.11 27.50
CA ASN A 207 0.65 -7.04 28.75
C ASN A 207 1.95 -6.23 28.62
N HIS A 208 2.37 -5.91 27.37
CA HIS A 208 3.62 -5.23 27.06
C HIS A 208 4.85 -5.98 27.60
N GLU A 209 4.88 -7.26 27.32
CA GLU A 209 5.95 -8.18 27.73
C GLU A 209 6.47 -8.96 26.54
N GLY A 210 7.61 -9.62 26.71
CA GLY A 210 8.22 -10.45 25.66
C GLY A 210 9.54 -9.86 25.17
N TYR A 211 9.94 -10.25 23.95
CA TYR A 211 11.23 -9.87 23.36
C TYR A 211 11.15 -9.57 21.87
N LEU A 212 10.79 -10.54 21.04
CA LEU A 212 10.67 -10.38 19.58
C LEU A 212 9.36 -9.69 19.22
N ARG A 213 9.41 -8.64 18.39
CA ARG A 213 8.25 -7.80 18.10
C ARG A 213 7.84 -7.77 16.63
N ASN A 214 8.73 -7.34 15.73
CA ASN A 214 8.47 -7.32 14.30
C ASN A 214 9.70 -7.79 13.51
N LEU A 215 9.43 -8.34 12.32
CA LEU A 215 10.43 -8.67 11.31
C LEU A 215 10.04 -7.99 10.00
N ILE A 216 10.92 -7.14 9.49
CA ILE A 216 10.77 -6.51 8.19
C ILE A 216 11.79 -7.12 7.24
N ILE A 217 11.31 -7.67 6.11
CA ILE A 217 12.16 -8.22 5.06
C ILE A 217 11.98 -7.36 3.81
N ARG A 218 13.07 -6.78 3.34
CA ARG A 218 13.13 -6.09 2.05
C ARG A 218 14.06 -6.86 1.12
N SER A 219 13.69 -6.90 -0.15
CA SER A 219 14.51 -7.46 -1.22
C SER A 219 14.56 -6.48 -2.39
N ASN A 220 15.61 -6.57 -3.22
CA ASN A 220 15.68 -5.88 -4.50
C ASN A 220 15.65 -6.90 -5.65
N GLU A 221 15.62 -6.44 -6.89
CA GLU A 221 15.60 -7.31 -8.08
C GLU A 221 16.87 -8.18 -8.22
N LYS A 222 17.98 -7.80 -7.58
CA LYS A 222 19.23 -8.58 -7.55
C LYS A 222 19.22 -9.70 -6.52
N GLY A 223 18.14 -9.83 -5.71
CA GLY A 223 18.04 -10.80 -4.63
C GLY A 223 18.84 -10.41 -3.36
N GLU A 224 19.34 -9.19 -3.27
CA GLU A 224 19.93 -8.67 -2.04
C GLU A 224 18.84 -8.41 -1.01
N LEU A 225 19.12 -8.72 0.25
CA LEU A 225 18.16 -8.60 1.35
C LEU A 225 18.59 -7.55 2.37
N MET A 226 17.62 -6.78 2.82
CA MET A 226 17.72 -5.98 4.03
C MET A 226 16.70 -6.51 5.04
N LEU A 227 17.20 -6.88 6.22
CA LEU A 227 16.36 -7.29 7.34
C LEU A 227 16.37 -6.21 8.43
N THR A 228 15.23 -6.00 9.06
CA THR A 228 15.12 -5.21 10.29
C THR A 228 14.36 -6.02 11.32
N LEU A 229 15.03 -6.38 12.41
CA LEU A 229 14.39 -7.04 13.55
C LEU A 229 14.08 -5.99 14.61
N VAL A 230 12.84 -6.00 15.08
CA VAL A 230 12.39 -5.11 16.14
C VAL A 230 12.25 -5.92 17.43
N PHE A 231 12.90 -5.45 18.48
CA PHE A 231 12.87 -6.04 19.82
C PHE A 231 12.11 -5.12 20.78
N TRP A 232 11.39 -5.69 21.72
CA TRP A 232 10.68 -4.92 22.75
C TRP A 232 11.64 -4.25 23.75
N LYS A 233 12.68 -4.96 24.14
CA LYS A 233 13.67 -4.53 25.14
C LYS A 233 15.07 -4.92 24.74
N GLU A 234 16.06 -4.33 25.38
CA GLU A 234 17.46 -4.67 25.19
C GLU A 234 17.79 -6.02 25.86
N ASP A 235 18.45 -6.88 25.10
CA ASP A 235 19.16 -8.08 25.53
C ASP A 235 20.25 -8.35 24.50
N ALA A 236 21.44 -7.82 24.75
CA ALA A 236 22.52 -7.84 23.78
C ALA A 236 23.00 -9.25 23.45
N GLU A 237 23.03 -10.17 24.43
CA GLU A 237 23.49 -11.55 24.23
C GLU A 237 22.51 -12.31 23.32
N ALA A 238 21.22 -12.32 23.65
CA ALA A 238 20.19 -13.00 22.86
C ALA A 238 20.07 -12.37 21.46
N ARG A 239 20.15 -11.03 21.34
CA ARG A 239 20.11 -10.33 20.06
C ARG A 239 21.27 -10.72 19.18
N CYS A 240 22.52 -10.62 19.66
CA CYS A 240 23.71 -10.92 18.89
C CYS A 240 23.69 -12.38 18.42
N ALA A 241 23.36 -13.32 19.30
CA ALA A 241 23.28 -14.74 18.94
C ALA A 241 22.30 -15.01 17.79
N LEU A 242 21.11 -14.41 17.81
CA LEU A 242 20.13 -14.54 16.75
C LEU A 242 20.60 -13.89 15.43
N LEU A 243 21.14 -12.66 15.52
CA LEU A 243 21.58 -11.93 14.33
C LEU A 243 22.79 -12.60 13.66
N ASP A 244 23.75 -13.13 14.43
CA ASP A 244 24.90 -13.88 13.92
C ASP A 244 24.45 -15.19 13.24
N ALA A 245 23.49 -15.90 13.83
CA ALA A 245 22.92 -17.10 13.24
C ALA A 245 22.22 -16.82 11.88
N LEU A 246 21.56 -15.67 11.76
CA LEU A 246 20.95 -15.22 10.50
C LEU A 246 22.01 -14.96 9.43
N ILE A 247 23.05 -14.21 9.75
CA ILE A 247 24.17 -13.90 8.82
C ILE A 247 24.85 -15.19 8.35
N ALA A 248 25.09 -16.11 9.26
CA ALA A 248 25.74 -17.39 8.96
C ALA A 248 24.89 -18.25 8.01
N LYS A 249 23.57 -18.22 8.16
CA LYS A 249 22.65 -19.06 7.36
C LYS A 249 22.25 -18.45 6.03
N PHE A 250 22.12 -17.13 5.94
CA PHE A 250 21.59 -16.44 4.75
C PHE A 250 22.61 -15.43 4.19
N PRO A 251 23.53 -15.86 3.32
CA PRO A 251 24.56 -14.99 2.75
C PRO A 251 24.02 -13.90 1.82
N GLN A 252 22.74 -13.98 1.45
CA GLN A 252 22.04 -12.95 0.67
C GLN A 252 21.71 -11.70 1.51
N ILE A 253 21.84 -11.75 2.83
CA ILE A 253 21.66 -10.60 3.70
C ILE A 253 22.77 -9.59 3.44
N LYS A 254 22.41 -8.50 2.75
CA LYS A 254 23.32 -7.41 2.43
C LYS A 254 23.35 -6.36 3.52
N SER A 255 22.26 -6.25 4.26
CA SER A 255 22.03 -5.23 5.29
C SER A 255 21.18 -5.83 6.41
N LEU A 256 21.64 -5.74 7.65
CA LEU A 256 20.90 -6.22 8.81
C LEU A 256 20.86 -5.15 9.88
N TYR A 257 19.63 -4.71 10.16
CA TYR A 257 19.30 -3.72 11.18
C TYR A 257 18.58 -4.34 12.36
N TYR A 258 18.68 -3.69 13.50
CA TYR A 258 17.79 -3.92 14.61
C TYR A 258 17.27 -2.59 15.20
N VAL A 259 16.15 -2.69 15.91
CA VAL A 259 15.49 -1.58 16.60
C VAL A 259 15.03 -2.06 17.97
N ILE A 260 15.26 -1.25 19.00
CA ILE A 260 14.66 -1.46 20.32
C ILE A 260 13.44 -0.55 20.41
N ASN A 261 12.25 -1.12 20.29
CA ASN A 261 11.00 -0.37 20.32
C ASN A 261 10.16 -0.73 21.56
N GLY A 262 10.40 -0.05 22.67
CA GLY A 262 9.63 -0.16 23.93
C GLY A 262 8.35 0.69 23.96
N LYS A 263 7.84 1.17 22.80
CA LYS A 263 6.60 1.96 22.73
C LYS A 263 5.36 1.08 22.55
N MET A 264 4.20 1.69 22.77
CA MET A 264 2.92 1.00 22.64
C MET A 264 2.49 0.72 21.18
N ASN A 265 3.09 1.38 20.20
CA ASN A 265 2.80 1.20 18.78
C ASN A 265 3.97 0.53 18.04
N ASP A 266 3.69 -0.05 16.88
CA ASP A 266 4.67 -0.79 16.07
C ASP A 266 5.51 0.11 15.17
N SER A 267 5.25 1.42 15.11
CA SER A 267 5.97 2.33 14.24
C SER A 267 7.44 2.46 14.67
N ILE A 268 8.33 2.29 13.70
CA ILE A 268 9.77 2.52 13.86
C ILE A 268 10.22 3.86 13.28
N ALA A 269 9.29 4.69 12.78
CA ALA A 269 9.61 5.94 12.08
C ALA A 269 10.44 6.91 12.94
N ASP A 270 10.12 7.01 14.21
CA ASP A 270 10.79 7.84 15.22
C ASP A 270 11.79 7.05 16.12
N GLN A 271 12.11 5.82 15.74
CA GLN A 271 13.10 5.00 16.46
C GLN A 271 14.43 5.00 15.72
N GLU A 272 15.51 4.81 16.44
CA GLU A 272 16.82 4.60 15.86
C GLU A 272 16.91 3.19 15.27
N CYS A 273 17.30 3.10 14.00
CA CYS A 273 17.62 1.84 13.34
C CYS A 273 19.14 1.65 13.39
N LEU A 274 19.58 0.66 14.15
CA LEU A 274 20.99 0.39 14.39
C LEU A 274 21.48 -0.67 13.40
N LEU A 275 22.47 -0.31 12.59
CA LEU A 275 23.12 -1.24 11.65
C LEU A 275 23.94 -2.25 12.43
N TYR A 276 23.61 -3.53 12.28
CA TYR A 276 24.36 -4.63 12.89
C TYR A 276 25.40 -5.22 11.95
N TYR A 277 25.03 -5.38 10.66
CA TYR A 277 25.89 -6.02 9.67
C TYR A 277 25.68 -5.46 8.26
N GLY A 278 26.76 -5.38 7.51
CA GLY A 278 26.77 -5.14 6.07
C GLY A 278 26.61 -3.67 5.68
N ALA A 279 25.93 -3.43 4.58
CA ALA A 279 25.72 -2.10 4.02
C ALA A 279 24.59 -1.33 4.74
N ASP A 280 24.67 -0.01 4.73
CA ASP A 280 23.63 0.88 5.28
C ASP A 280 22.34 0.94 4.43
N ALA A 281 22.34 0.35 3.25
CA ALA A 281 21.21 0.32 2.34
C ALA A 281 21.32 -0.83 1.33
N ILE A 282 20.18 -1.16 0.73
CA ILE A 282 20.12 -1.88 -0.55
C ILE A 282 19.77 -0.89 -1.65
N TRP A 283 20.09 -1.22 -2.90
CA TRP A 283 19.83 -0.36 -4.04
C TRP A 283 18.87 -1.04 -5.00
N GLU A 284 17.78 -0.38 -5.32
CA GLU A 284 16.80 -0.86 -6.28
C GLU A 284 17.02 -0.17 -7.64
N GLN A 285 16.83 -0.94 -8.72
CA GLN A 285 16.98 -0.44 -10.09
C GLN A 285 15.59 -0.18 -10.69
N MET A 286 15.41 1.01 -11.28
CA MET A 286 14.22 1.37 -12.06
C MET A 286 14.67 1.98 -13.38
N GLU A 287 14.50 1.28 -14.51
CA GLU A 287 15.13 1.62 -15.79
C GLU A 287 16.64 1.85 -15.61
N GLN A 288 17.15 3.04 -16.00
CA GLN A 288 18.55 3.42 -15.83
C GLN A 288 18.89 4.03 -14.46
N LEU A 289 17.87 4.28 -13.62
CA LEU A 289 18.02 4.92 -12.32
C LEU A 289 18.18 3.89 -11.21
N ARG A 290 18.90 4.25 -10.17
CA ARG A 290 19.04 3.45 -8.96
C ARG A 290 18.63 4.27 -7.73
N PHE A 291 17.95 3.62 -6.81
CA PHE A 291 17.42 4.25 -5.61
C PHE A 291 17.94 3.56 -4.36
N LYS A 292 18.49 4.35 -3.44
CA LYS A 292 18.91 3.90 -2.12
C LYS A 292 17.68 3.62 -1.28
N ILE A 293 17.61 2.43 -0.70
CA ILE A 293 16.54 2.00 0.19
C ILE A 293 17.13 1.68 1.55
N GLY A 294 16.87 2.54 2.52
CA GLY A 294 17.19 2.34 3.92
C GLY A 294 16.06 1.62 4.67
N PRO A 295 16.27 1.32 5.97
CA PRO A 295 15.29 0.59 6.78
C PRO A 295 13.96 1.32 6.92
N LYS A 296 13.96 2.66 6.93
CA LYS A 296 12.76 3.50 7.04
C LYS A 296 12.25 4.06 5.72
N SER A 297 13.04 3.98 4.63
CA SER A 297 12.66 4.60 3.35
C SER A 297 11.35 4.06 2.84
N PHE A 298 10.44 4.96 2.41
CA PHE A 298 9.28 4.56 1.63
C PHE A 298 9.73 4.25 0.21
N PHE A 299 9.32 3.11 -0.30
CA PHE A 299 9.50 2.71 -1.69
C PHE A 299 8.33 1.81 -2.09
N GLN A 300 7.85 1.93 -3.33
CA GLN A 300 6.74 1.11 -3.83
C GLN A 300 7.08 -0.38 -3.73
N THR A 301 6.16 -1.16 -3.16
CA THR A 301 6.45 -2.56 -2.82
C THR A 301 6.38 -3.54 -3.99
N ASN A 302 5.99 -3.08 -5.18
CA ASN A 302 6.03 -3.79 -6.46
C ASN A 302 6.85 -2.93 -7.44
N THR A 303 8.16 -3.14 -7.50
CA THR A 303 9.09 -2.33 -8.29
C THR A 303 8.75 -2.35 -9.78
N ALA A 304 8.52 -3.53 -10.35
CA ALA A 304 8.23 -3.67 -11.77
C ALA A 304 6.96 -2.89 -12.18
N GLN A 305 5.91 -2.98 -11.37
CA GLN A 305 4.68 -2.26 -11.66
C GLN A 305 4.79 -0.77 -11.33
N ALA A 306 5.65 -0.37 -10.36
CA ALA A 306 5.95 1.03 -10.08
C ALA A 306 6.67 1.71 -11.27
N CYS A 307 7.58 1.01 -11.95
CA CYS A 307 8.18 1.51 -13.20
C CYS A 307 7.10 1.84 -14.24
N ARG A 308 6.12 0.95 -14.41
CA ARG A 308 5.02 1.15 -15.36
C ARG A 308 4.08 2.29 -14.94
N LEU A 309 3.81 2.42 -13.64
CA LEU A 309 3.03 3.53 -13.08
C LEU A 309 3.71 4.87 -13.34
N TYR A 310 5.02 4.95 -13.09
CA TYR A 310 5.78 6.19 -13.29
C TYR A 310 6.00 6.51 -14.76
N SER A 311 6.18 5.49 -15.64
CA SER A 311 6.15 5.68 -17.08
C SER A 311 4.84 6.31 -17.53
N LEU A 312 3.70 5.80 -17.04
CA LEU A 312 2.38 6.33 -17.34
C LEU A 312 2.23 7.80 -16.86
N ALA A 313 2.71 8.09 -15.65
CA ALA A 313 2.70 9.46 -15.12
C ALA A 313 3.57 10.42 -15.97
N ARG A 314 4.75 9.96 -16.41
CA ARG A 314 5.63 10.69 -17.35
C ARG A 314 4.95 10.96 -18.69
N ASP A 315 4.31 9.92 -19.26
CA ASP A 315 3.60 10.04 -20.54
C ASP A 315 2.42 11.02 -20.43
N PHE A 316 1.66 10.98 -19.32
CA PHE A 316 0.55 11.88 -19.07
C PHE A 316 1.00 13.33 -18.80
N ALA A 317 2.20 13.53 -18.28
CA ALA A 317 2.81 14.84 -18.07
C ALA A 317 3.16 15.55 -19.39
N GLN A 318 3.36 14.81 -20.51
CA GLN A 318 3.65 15.34 -21.85
C GLN A 318 4.81 16.35 -21.84
N LEU A 319 5.91 16.00 -21.19
CA LEU A 319 7.07 16.87 -21.03
C LEU A 319 7.88 16.96 -22.34
N SER A 320 8.39 18.16 -22.64
CA SER A 320 9.18 18.46 -23.86
C SER A 320 10.65 18.78 -23.57
N GLY A 321 11.06 18.79 -22.31
CA GLY A 321 12.39 19.20 -21.85
C GLY A 321 12.50 20.67 -21.48
N LYS A 322 11.42 21.45 -21.56
CA LYS A 322 11.41 22.88 -21.27
C LYS A 322 10.68 23.25 -19.98
N GLU A 323 9.85 22.35 -19.49
CA GLU A 323 8.94 22.60 -18.40
C GLU A 323 9.65 22.66 -17.04
N VAL A 324 9.16 23.54 -16.18
CA VAL A 324 9.36 23.52 -14.73
C VAL A 324 8.27 22.62 -14.14
N VAL A 325 8.68 21.52 -13.50
CA VAL A 325 7.76 20.53 -12.92
C VAL A 325 7.84 20.60 -11.40
N TYR A 326 6.68 20.62 -10.73
CA TYR A 326 6.60 20.42 -9.29
C TYR A 326 6.08 19.02 -9.00
N ASP A 327 6.87 18.22 -8.28
CA ASP A 327 6.52 16.90 -7.77
C ASP A 327 6.15 17.04 -6.28
N LEU A 328 4.86 17.04 -6.00
CA LEU A 328 4.32 17.25 -4.66
C LEU A 328 4.03 15.89 -4.00
N TYR A 329 4.44 15.75 -2.74
CA TYR A 329 4.52 14.47 -2.01
C TYR A 329 5.63 13.57 -2.61
N THR A 330 6.79 14.16 -2.92
CA THR A 330 7.84 13.52 -3.72
C THR A 330 8.49 12.30 -3.04
N GLY A 331 8.31 12.13 -1.72
CA GLY A 331 8.92 11.04 -0.96
C GLY A 331 10.44 11.07 -1.11
N THR A 332 11.04 9.93 -1.49
CA THR A 332 12.47 9.80 -1.76
C THR A 332 12.88 10.32 -3.15
N GLY A 333 12.05 11.16 -3.78
CA GLY A 333 12.32 11.78 -5.08
C GLY A 333 12.19 10.82 -6.27
N THR A 334 11.45 9.74 -6.14
CA THR A 334 11.42 8.69 -7.17
C THR A 334 10.77 9.20 -8.45
N ILE A 335 9.57 9.79 -8.39
CA ILE A 335 8.88 10.35 -9.58
C ILE A 335 9.68 11.53 -10.13
N ALA A 336 10.11 12.48 -9.27
CA ALA A 336 10.91 13.61 -9.67
C ALA A 336 12.12 13.22 -10.54
N GLN A 337 12.89 12.23 -10.08
CA GLN A 337 14.07 11.76 -10.81
C GLN A 337 13.70 10.98 -12.07
N TYR A 338 12.58 10.21 -12.03
CA TYR A 338 12.12 9.43 -13.18
C TYR A 338 11.73 10.29 -14.39
N ILE A 339 11.24 11.52 -14.12
CA ILE A 339 10.84 12.48 -15.16
C ILE A 339 11.92 13.51 -15.49
N SER A 340 12.99 13.60 -14.70
CA SER A 340 14.00 14.68 -14.77
C SER A 340 14.63 14.85 -16.14
N ALA A 341 14.91 13.74 -16.84
CA ALA A 341 15.49 13.78 -18.19
C ALA A 341 14.58 14.45 -19.25
N SER A 342 13.28 14.60 -18.95
CA SER A 342 12.28 15.18 -19.83
C SER A 342 11.81 16.57 -19.37
N ALA A 343 12.43 17.16 -18.34
CA ALA A 343 12.09 18.46 -17.78
C ALA A 343 13.30 19.39 -17.74
N SER A 344 13.08 20.70 -17.80
CA SER A 344 14.18 21.68 -17.61
C SER A 344 14.57 21.76 -16.13
N LYS A 345 13.60 21.65 -15.23
CA LYS A 345 13.78 21.71 -13.79
C LYS A 345 12.67 20.94 -13.10
N VAL A 346 13.01 20.21 -12.02
CA VAL A 346 12.04 19.52 -11.17
C VAL A 346 12.20 20.00 -9.73
N ILE A 347 11.10 20.38 -9.09
CA ILE A 347 11.01 20.78 -7.70
C ILE A 347 10.24 19.72 -6.93
N GLY A 348 10.92 18.97 -6.08
CA GLY A 348 10.30 17.98 -5.19
C GLY A 348 10.01 18.59 -3.82
N ILE A 349 8.78 18.41 -3.30
CA ILE A 349 8.38 18.87 -1.97
C ILE A 349 7.82 17.70 -1.17
N GLU A 350 8.32 17.51 0.05
CA GLU A 350 7.93 16.43 0.96
C GLU A 350 7.99 16.92 2.41
N TYR A 351 7.06 16.42 3.23
CA TYR A 351 7.01 16.77 4.65
C TYR A 351 8.14 16.13 5.47
N VAL A 352 8.55 14.90 5.11
CA VAL A 352 9.51 14.09 5.85
C VAL A 352 10.94 14.44 5.47
N GLU A 353 11.71 15.02 6.39
CA GLU A 353 13.11 15.44 6.17
C GLU A 353 14.02 14.29 5.74
N ASP A 354 13.90 13.11 6.36
CA ASP A 354 14.69 11.93 6.02
C ASP A 354 14.45 11.49 4.57
N ALA A 355 13.20 11.58 4.07
CA ALA A 355 12.88 11.26 2.70
C ALA A 355 13.54 12.25 1.72
N ILE A 356 13.58 13.53 2.05
CA ILE A 356 14.29 14.55 1.27
C ILE A 356 15.81 14.35 1.28
N ALA A 357 16.37 13.90 2.42
CA ALA A 357 17.78 13.52 2.48
C ALA A 357 18.08 12.36 1.53
N ASP A 358 17.25 11.31 1.54
CA ASP A 358 17.34 10.18 0.60
C ASP A 358 17.16 10.65 -0.85
N ALA A 359 16.23 11.57 -1.14
CA ALA A 359 16.00 12.11 -2.49
C ALA A 359 17.26 12.80 -3.06
N ARG A 360 17.96 13.57 -2.22
CA ARG A 360 19.22 14.24 -2.62
C ARG A 360 20.35 13.23 -2.86
N ILE A 361 20.46 12.20 -2.01
CA ILE A 361 21.42 11.10 -2.19
C ILE A 361 21.15 10.37 -3.52
N ASN A 362 19.88 10.07 -3.79
CA ASN A 362 19.45 9.39 -5.00
C ASN A 362 19.75 10.22 -6.25
N ALA A 363 19.45 11.52 -6.25
CA ALA A 363 19.75 12.41 -7.36
C ALA A 363 21.25 12.47 -7.64
N ALA A 364 22.07 12.65 -6.60
CA ALA A 364 23.52 12.65 -6.74
C ALA A 364 24.06 11.33 -7.28
N ALA A 365 23.55 10.18 -6.81
CA ALA A 365 23.95 8.84 -7.26
C ALA A 365 23.57 8.56 -8.72
N ASN A 366 22.53 9.23 -9.23
CA ASN A 366 22.06 9.15 -10.61
C ASN A 366 22.64 10.25 -11.53
N GLY A 367 23.48 11.17 -10.99
CA GLY A 367 24.04 12.29 -11.76
C GLY A 367 22.97 13.29 -12.22
N ILE A 368 21.88 13.44 -11.46
CA ILE A 368 20.77 14.36 -11.76
C ILE A 368 21.04 15.69 -11.05
N ASP A 369 21.14 16.76 -11.79
CA ASP A 369 21.46 18.12 -11.32
C ASP A 369 20.30 19.11 -11.45
N ASN A 370 19.25 18.75 -12.19
CA ASN A 370 18.07 19.60 -12.43
C ASN A 370 16.91 19.32 -11.46
N CYS A 371 17.11 18.51 -10.42
CA CYS A 371 16.15 18.26 -9.35
C CYS A 371 16.54 19.01 -8.07
N GLU A 372 15.65 19.83 -7.54
CA GLU A 372 15.79 20.49 -6.24
C GLU A 372 14.74 19.94 -5.26
N PHE A 373 15.13 19.65 -4.01
CA PHE A 373 14.25 19.03 -3.01
C PHE A 373 14.12 19.86 -1.74
N PHE A 374 12.88 20.04 -1.28
CA PHE A 374 12.52 20.87 -0.13
C PHE A 374 11.70 20.10 0.88
N ALA A 375 12.14 20.13 2.15
CA ALA A 375 11.44 19.51 3.26
C ALA A 375 10.50 20.50 3.94
N GLY A 376 9.25 20.10 4.19
CA GLY A 376 8.28 20.85 4.98
C GLY A 376 6.84 20.69 4.50
N ASP A 377 5.92 21.32 5.24
CA ASP A 377 4.50 21.29 4.87
C ASP A 377 4.26 22.07 3.60
N MET A 378 3.59 21.46 2.63
CA MET A 378 3.34 22.06 1.32
C MET A 378 2.60 23.39 1.39
N LYS A 379 1.66 23.55 2.35
CA LYS A 379 0.92 24.80 2.53
C LYS A 379 1.83 25.96 2.98
N ASP A 380 2.94 25.64 3.69
CA ASP A 380 3.88 26.61 4.21
C ASP A 380 5.02 26.92 3.20
N ILE A 381 5.39 25.94 2.37
CA ILE A 381 6.44 26.08 1.36
C ILE A 381 5.91 26.74 0.09
N LEU A 382 4.78 26.27 -0.45
CA LEU A 382 4.21 26.71 -1.73
C LEU A 382 3.57 28.10 -1.61
N THR A 383 4.41 29.11 -1.32
CA THR A 383 4.01 30.52 -1.28
C THR A 383 4.28 31.20 -2.63
N ASP A 384 3.66 32.35 -2.88
CA ASP A 384 3.94 33.15 -4.05
C ASP A 384 5.44 33.49 -4.16
N ALA A 385 6.09 33.81 -3.03
CA ALA A 385 7.53 34.07 -2.99
C ALA A 385 8.38 32.84 -3.36
N PHE A 386 7.92 31.61 -2.98
CA PHE A 386 8.57 30.39 -3.40
C PHE A 386 8.46 30.18 -4.90
N VAL A 387 7.25 30.37 -5.44
CA VAL A 387 6.99 30.27 -6.90
C VAL A 387 7.77 31.29 -7.69
N GLU A 388 7.88 32.55 -7.21
CA GLU A 388 8.69 33.59 -7.85
C GLU A 388 10.18 33.24 -7.87
N ARG A 389 10.69 32.64 -6.79
CA ARG A 389 12.10 32.27 -6.63
C ARG A 389 12.51 31.07 -7.47
N HIS A 390 11.65 30.03 -7.51
CA HIS A 390 11.98 28.73 -8.11
C HIS A 390 11.42 28.55 -9.51
N GLY A 391 10.54 29.42 -9.95
CA GLY A 391 9.82 29.38 -11.22
C GLY A 391 8.40 28.83 -11.04
N ARG A 392 7.44 29.42 -11.78
CA ARG A 392 6.06 28.93 -11.81
C ARG A 392 6.02 27.53 -12.45
N PRO A 393 5.30 26.56 -11.86
CA PRO A 393 5.21 25.24 -12.48
C PRO A 393 4.39 25.29 -13.78
N ASP A 394 4.93 24.69 -14.83
CA ASP A 394 4.20 24.37 -16.05
C ASP A 394 3.37 23.10 -15.84
N VAL A 395 3.93 22.16 -15.09
CA VAL A 395 3.31 20.89 -14.76
C VAL A 395 3.41 20.61 -13.26
N VAL A 396 2.35 20.10 -12.66
CA VAL A 396 2.35 19.59 -11.29
C VAL A 396 2.03 18.08 -11.30
N ILE A 397 2.86 17.30 -10.63
CA ILE A 397 2.60 15.88 -10.38
C ILE A 397 2.25 15.71 -8.90
N LEU A 398 1.22 14.93 -8.63
CA LEU A 398 0.68 14.68 -7.30
C LEU A 398 0.67 13.18 -7.03
N ASP A 399 1.24 12.73 -5.89
CA ASP A 399 1.11 11.37 -5.37
C ASP A 399 0.83 11.42 -3.86
N PRO A 400 -0.34 11.95 -3.44
CA PRO A 400 -0.65 12.18 -2.04
C PRO A 400 -0.98 10.88 -1.30
N PRO A 401 -0.98 10.90 0.06
CA PRO A 401 -1.42 9.77 0.87
C PRO A 401 -2.90 9.44 0.64
N ARG A 402 -3.37 8.29 1.16
CA ARG A 402 -4.75 7.79 1.00
C ARG A 402 -5.87 8.78 1.32
N ALA A 403 -5.60 9.75 2.17
CA ALA A 403 -6.56 10.80 2.51
C ALA A 403 -6.78 11.83 1.39
N GLY A 404 -5.92 11.83 0.37
CA GLY A 404 -5.89 12.84 -0.70
C GLY A 404 -5.17 14.11 -0.26
N ILE A 405 -5.37 15.19 -1.01
CA ILE A 405 -4.74 16.49 -0.75
C ILE A 405 -5.55 17.32 0.27
N HIS A 406 -4.83 18.15 1.01
CA HIS A 406 -5.49 19.13 1.88
C HIS A 406 -6.10 20.27 1.03
N PRO A 407 -7.29 20.80 1.38
CA PRO A 407 -7.92 21.89 0.62
C PRO A 407 -7.04 23.14 0.42
N ASP A 408 -6.18 23.44 1.39
CA ASP A 408 -5.25 24.57 1.28
C ASP A 408 -4.18 24.32 0.22
N VAL A 409 -3.68 23.07 0.10
CA VAL A 409 -2.74 22.69 -0.97
C VAL A 409 -3.42 22.77 -2.33
N ALA A 410 -4.66 22.30 -2.46
CA ALA A 410 -5.43 22.44 -3.70
C ALA A 410 -5.57 23.92 -4.12
N ARG A 411 -5.83 24.83 -3.15
CA ARG A 411 -5.94 26.27 -3.41
C ARG A 411 -4.62 26.85 -3.92
N VAL A 412 -3.50 26.47 -3.31
CA VAL A 412 -2.17 26.93 -3.75
C VAL A 412 -1.86 26.47 -5.18
N ILE A 413 -2.19 25.21 -5.50
CA ILE A 413 -2.02 24.65 -6.85
C ILE A 413 -2.88 25.45 -7.86
N LEU A 414 -4.15 25.74 -7.52
CA LEU A 414 -5.04 26.56 -8.36
C LEU A 414 -4.48 27.96 -8.58
N ASN A 415 -3.88 28.59 -7.57
CA ASN A 415 -3.23 29.91 -7.69
C ASN A 415 -1.96 29.86 -8.55
N ALA A 416 -1.15 28.82 -8.40
CA ALA A 416 0.01 28.57 -9.25
C ALA A 416 -0.39 28.33 -10.71
N ALA A 417 -1.61 27.86 -10.95
CA ALA A 417 -2.23 27.68 -12.26
C ALA A 417 -1.33 26.95 -13.28
N PRO A 418 -0.80 25.75 -12.99
CA PRO A 418 -0.01 24.98 -13.94
C PRO A 418 -0.84 24.70 -15.21
N GLU A 419 -0.17 24.54 -16.34
CA GLU A 419 -0.86 24.21 -17.60
C GLU A 419 -1.43 22.79 -17.58
N ARG A 420 -0.71 21.88 -16.93
CA ARG A 420 -1.07 20.45 -16.82
C ARG A 420 -0.87 19.95 -15.39
N MET A 421 -1.65 18.95 -15.03
CA MET A 421 -1.44 18.20 -13.79
C MET A 421 -1.54 16.71 -14.07
N VAL A 422 -0.76 15.92 -13.33
CA VAL A 422 -0.88 14.47 -13.26
C VAL A 422 -1.14 14.09 -11.83
N TYR A 423 -2.25 13.39 -11.57
CA TYR A 423 -2.63 12.98 -10.24
C TYR A 423 -2.58 11.44 -10.14
N VAL A 424 -1.58 10.91 -9.46
CA VAL A 424 -1.45 9.51 -9.06
C VAL A 424 -2.13 9.32 -7.72
N SER A 425 -2.93 8.26 -7.54
CA SER A 425 -3.64 8.02 -6.28
C SER A 425 -3.90 6.55 -6.04
N CYS A 426 -3.62 6.09 -4.82
CA CYS A 426 -3.99 4.77 -4.32
C CYS A 426 -5.43 4.68 -3.79
N ASN A 427 -6.21 5.77 -3.87
CA ASN A 427 -7.59 5.83 -3.39
C ASN A 427 -8.47 6.65 -4.35
N PRO A 428 -9.17 6.00 -5.29
CA PRO A 428 -10.04 6.68 -6.26
C PRO A 428 -11.13 7.55 -5.63
N ALA A 429 -11.58 7.23 -4.40
CA ALA A 429 -12.60 8.02 -3.73
C ALA A 429 -12.10 9.39 -3.27
N SER A 430 -10.91 9.44 -2.64
CA SER A 430 -10.29 10.73 -2.29
C SER A 430 -9.85 11.50 -3.53
N GLN A 431 -9.36 10.79 -4.55
CA GLN A 431 -9.00 11.40 -5.83
C GLN A 431 -10.21 12.05 -6.50
N ALA A 432 -11.38 11.40 -6.53
CA ALA A 432 -12.60 11.97 -7.10
C ALA A 432 -13.02 13.27 -6.39
N ARG A 433 -12.94 13.28 -5.05
CA ARG A 433 -13.21 14.49 -4.25
C ARG A 433 -12.23 15.63 -4.61
N ASP A 434 -10.96 15.34 -4.73
CA ASP A 434 -9.93 16.36 -5.00
C ASP A 434 -10.01 16.85 -6.45
N LEU A 435 -10.28 15.97 -7.40
CA LEU A 435 -10.52 16.32 -8.79
C LEU A 435 -11.73 17.26 -8.94
N ALA A 436 -12.79 17.05 -8.14
CA ALA A 436 -13.94 17.93 -8.14
C ALA A 436 -13.54 19.38 -7.79
N ILE A 437 -12.58 19.60 -6.89
CA ILE A 437 -12.06 20.93 -6.56
C ILE A 437 -11.36 21.58 -7.77
N PHE A 438 -10.54 20.82 -8.49
CA PHE A 438 -9.81 21.34 -9.67
C PHE A 438 -10.72 21.59 -10.86
N CYS A 439 -11.70 20.72 -11.07
CA CYS A 439 -12.64 20.80 -12.19
C CYS A 439 -13.82 21.76 -11.94
N ASP A 440 -13.95 22.32 -10.72
CA ASP A 440 -15.01 23.26 -10.40
C ASP A 440 -14.92 24.54 -11.22
N SER A 441 -15.91 24.73 -12.10
CA SER A 441 -16.04 25.94 -12.89
C SER A 441 -16.45 27.19 -12.10
N GLU A 442 -16.95 27.02 -10.87
CA GLU A 442 -17.41 28.12 -10.01
C GLU A 442 -16.33 28.58 -9.02
N ASN A 443 -15.16 27.94 -8.97
CA ASN A 443 -14.07 28.40 -8.11
C ASN A 443 -13.66 29.88 -8.43
N LYS A 444 -13.05 30.59 -7.49
CA LYS A 444 -12.81 32.04 -7.60
C LYS A 444 -11.74 32.45 -8.62
N GLY A 445 -10.98 31.53 -9.21
CA GLY A 445 -9.94 31.85 -10.18
C GLY A 445 -10.45 31.92 -11.63
N PRO A 446 -9.63 32.46 -12.56
CA PRO A 446 -9.96 32.54 -13.97
C PRO A 446 -9.87 31.19 -14.71
N TYR A 447 -9.33 30.16 -14.05
CA TYR A 447 -9.08 28.86 -14.62
C TYR A 447 -9.82 27.76 -13.86
N SER A 448 -10.16 26.71 -14.58
CA SER A 448 -10.51 25.38 -14.07
C SER A 448 -9.71 24.33 -14.83
N TYR A 449 -9.91 23.08 -14.52
CA TYR A 449 -9.23 21.97 -15.19
C TYR A 449 -10.22 21.01 -15.82
N GLU A 450 -9.86 20.47 -16.96
CA GLU A 450 -10.57 19.34 -17.57
C GLU A 450 -9.71 18.09 -17.47
N ILE A 451 -10.36 16.97 -17.24
CA ILE A 451 -9.70 15.65 -17.23
C ILE A 451 -9.50 15.24 -18.68
N THR A 452 -8.25 14.96 -19.07
CA THR A 452 -7.88 14.61 -20.45
C THR A 452 -7.55 13.14 -20.63
N ALA A 453 -7.14 12.44 -19.57
CA ALA A 453 -6.90 11.00 -19.59
C ALA A 453 -7.07 10.41 -18.20
N VAL A 454 -7.50 9.17 -18.15
CA VAL A 454 -7.63 8.36 -16.92
C VAL A 454 -7.17 6.94 -17.23
N ARG A 455 -6.29 6.40 -16.40
CA ARG A 455 -5.87 5.01 -16.49
C ARG A 455 -5.63 4.39 -15.13
N PRO A 456 -6.39 3.37 -14.73
CA PRO A 456 -6.12 2.58 -13.54
C PRO A 456 -4.89 1.69 -13.72
N VAL A 457 -4.25 1.34 -12.60
CA VAL A 457 -3.06 0.46 -12.57
C VAL A 457 -3.22 -0.55 -11.44
N ASP A 458 -3.04 -1.83 -11.74
CA ASP A 458 -3.01 -2.87 -10.72
C ASP A 458 -1.62 -3.03 -10.13
N MET A 459 -1.37 -2.35 -9.01
CA MET A 459 -0.12 -2.47 -8.25
C MET A 459 -0.07 -3.71 -7.34
N PHE A 460 -1.24 -4.21 -6.92
CA PHE A 460 -1.35 -5.22 -5.85
C PHE A 460 -2.35 -6.32 -6.22
N PRO A 461 -1.98 -7.29 -7.07
CA PRO A 461 -2.78 -8.48 -7.34
C PRO A 461 -3.28 -9.17 -6.07
N HIS A 462 -4.42 -9.84 -6.16
CA HIS A 462 -5.13 -10.51 -5.06
C HIS A 462 -5.63 -9.59 -3.94
N THR A 463 -5.55 -8.28 -4.14
CA THR A 463 -6.12 -7.26 -3.23
C THR A 463 -7.08 -6.33 -3.99
N HIS A 464 -7.92 -5.62 -3.28
CA HIS A 464 -8.85 -4.63 -3.86
C HIS A 464 -8.20 -3.27 -4.16
N HIS A 465 -6.94 -3.09 -3.79
CA HIS A 465 -6.24 -1.82 -4.01
C HIS A 465 -5.98 -1.59 -5.48
N VAL A 466 -6.25 -0.39 -5.93
CA VAL A 466 -5.98 0.08 -7.29
C VAL A 466 -5.31 1.46 -7.21
N GLU A 467 -4.27 1.63 -8.01
CA GLU A 467 -3.73 2.96 -8.32
C GLU A 467 -4.47 3.52 -9.53
N ASN A 468 -4.63 4.84 -9.57
CA ASN A 468 -5.23 5.50 -10.71
C ASN A 468 -4.45 6.76 -11.08
N VAL A 469 -4.14 6.91 -12.36
CA VAL A 469 -3.44 8.08 -12.89
C VAL A 469 -4.42 8.90 -13.72
N VAL A 470 -4.52 10.19 -13.39
CA VAL A 470 -5.39 11.14 -14.06
C VAL A 470 -4.56 12.31 -14.61
N ALA A 471 -4.70 12.62 -15.89
CA ALA A 471 -4.15 13.83 -16.50
C ALA A 471 -5.21 14.92 -16.56
N LEU A 472 -4.81 16.14 -16.22
CA LEU A 472 -5.67 17.32 -16.30
C LEU A 472 -4.98 18.42 -17.09
N ARG A 473 -5.78 19.21 -17.81
CA ARG A 473 -5.36 20.39 -18.54
C ARG A 473 -6.13 21.62 -18.08
N ARG A 474 -5.41 22.72 -17.91
CA ARG A 474 -6.00 24.01 -17.57
C ARG A 474 -6.87 24.55 -18.70
N VAL A 475 -8.04 25.06 -18.36
CA VAL A 475 -8.97 25.71 -19.29
C VAL A 475 -9.40 27.08 -18.75
N LEU A 476 -9.56 28.05 -19.64
CA LEU A 476 -10.12 29.35 -19.33
C LEU A 476 -11.63 29.23 -19.13
N LYS A 477 -12.15 29.80 -18.06
CA LYS A 477 -13.60 29.86 -17.84
C LYS A 477 -14.26 30.80 -18.84
N LYS A 478 -15.38 30.39 -19.39
CA LYS A 478 -16.09 31.10 -20.45
C LYS A 478 -16.71 32.46 -20.03
N ASN A 479 -16.64 32.85 -18.74
CA ASN A 479 -17.31 34.04 -18.20
C ASN A 479 -16.42 34.89 -17.26
N CYS A 480 -15.12 34.93 -17.51
CA CYS A 480 -14.20 35.89 -16.84
C CYS A 480 -13.80 36.98 -17.77
#